data_61d92b2678d86610faca6b95b9a531c8
#
_entry.id   61d92b2678d86610faca6b95b9a531c8
#
_cell.length_a   1.000
_cell.length_b   1.000
_cell.length_c   1.000
_cell.angle_alpha   90.00
_cell.angle_beta   90.00
_cell.angle_gamma   90.00
#
_symmetry.space_group_name_H-M   'P 1'
#
loop_
_entity.id
_entity.type
_entity.pdbx_description
1 polymer ?
#
loop_
_entity_poly.entity_id
_entity_poly.type
_entity_poly.pdbx_seq_one_letter_code
_entity_poly.pdbx_strand_id
1 'polypeptide(L)'
;MKIDLLLIPVGARYPEMRAAARAAEDAGYDGVWTWDHLRDPDERAEAGVPEAWTTLTALAEATRRLTLGPLVLNTGLRHPGLLANMAATLQQVSGGRLLLGLGAGATRSMSYAREQEALNMEVSPDRVRAERVAETAQVLRRLWTGDESSFVGTQFRLDRPSGFLRPDPPPPIIVAGFGPRMAGIAGLHGDGFNTQAMHPNLAELARVAREAHAASGREPARFSVSVFAGLSERWLRAGTPERARLERVGVDRLILLTSPPYDLGGVRLR
;
A
#
# COMPACT_ATOMS: atom_id res chain seq x y z
N MET A 1 5.58 8.23 -15.65
CA MET A 1 5.60 7.84 -14.21
C MET A 1 4.60 8.70 -13.47
N LYS A 2 3.66 8.10 -12.73
CA LYS A 2 2.70 8.79 -11.84
C LYS A 2 3.39 9.32 -10.60
N ILE A 3 2.89 10.42 -10.04
CA ILE A 3 3.43 11.03 -8.81
C ILE A 3 2.31 11.18 -7.80
N ASP A 4 2.48 10.52 -6.66
CA ASP A 4 1.52 10.48 -5.56
C ASP A 4 2.10 11.11 -4.30
N LEU A 5 1.24 11.44 -3.35
CA LEU A 5 1.62 11.81 -2.00
C LEU A 5 1.23 10.73 -0.99
N LEU A 6 2.09 10.50 -0.01
CA LEU A 6 1.73 9.81 1.21
C LEU A 6 1.64 10.82 2.35
N LEU A 7 0.45 10.96 2.89
CA LEU A 7 0.19 11.79 4.05
C LEU A 7 0.51 10.99 5.32
N ILE A 8 1.64 11.29 5.95
CA ILE A 8 2.04 10.65 7.21
C ILE A 8 1.06 11.10 8.29
N PRO A 9 0.30 10.16 8.93
CA PRO A 9 -0.79 10.54 9.82
C PRO A 9 -0.33 10.87 11.26
N VAL A 10 0.96 10.70 11.59
CA VAL A 10 1.50 10.96 12.94
C VAL A 10 1.33 12.43 13.30
N GLY A 11 0.62 12.70 14.39
CA GLY A 11 0.34 14.06 14.86
C GLY A 11 -0.66 14.83 13.99
N ALA A 12 -1.24 14.22 12.98
CA ALA A 12 -2.25 14.85 12.10
C ALA A 12 -3.66 14.68 12.65
N ARG A 13 -4.53 15.63 12.28
CA ARG A 13 -5.97 15.51 12.43
C ARG A 13 -6.62 15.34 11.05
N TYR A 14 -7.74 14.63 10.99
CA TYR A 14 -8.44 14.38 9.72
C TYR A 14 -8.71 15.66 8.88
N PRO A 15 -9.15 16.80 9.44
CA PRO A 15 -9.35 18.02 8.65
C PRO A 15 -8.10 18.49 7.89
N GLU A 16 -6.91 18.29 8.48
CA GLU A 16 -5.61 18.63 7.88
C GLU A 16 -5.28 17.67 6.74
N MET A 17 -5.46 16.37 6.94
CA MET A 17 -5.28 15.35 5.91
C MET A 17 -6.25 15.55 4.73
N ARG A 18 -7.51 15.88 5.01
CA ARG A 18 -8.52 16.21 3.99
C ARG A 18 -8.12 17.43 3.17
N ALA A 19 -7.65 18.48 3.82
CA ALA A 19 -7.19 19.70 3.13
C ALA A 19 -5.98 19.40 2.23
N ALA A 20 -5.00 18.63 2.75
CA ALA A 20 -3.83 18.20 2.00
C ALA A 20 -4.19 17.33 0.78
N ALA A 21 -5.11 16.38 0.92
CA ALA A 21 -5.55 15.54 -0.19
C ALA A 21 -6.23 16.35 -1.30
N ARG A 22 -7.06 17.33 -0.94
CA ARG A 22 -7.67 18.25 -1.93
C ARG A 22 -6.62 19.12 -2.60
N ALA A 23 -5.70 19.70 -1.83
CA ALA A 23 -4.60 20.48 -2.40
C ALA A 23 -3.72 19.64 -3.35
N ALA A 24 -3.47 18.37 -3.03
CA ALA A 24 -2.78 17.44 -3.91
C ALA A 24 -3.55 17.19 -5.20
N GLU A 25 -4.86 17.02 -5.13
CA GLU A 25 -5.72 16.86 -6.31
C GLU A 25 -5.68 18.10 -7.22
N ASP A 26 -5.76 19.29 -6.63
CA ASP A 26 -5.70 20.57 -7.34
C ASP A 26 -4.31 20.84 -7.93
N ALA A 27 -3.24 20.38 -7.26
CA ALA A 27 -1.87 20.47 -7.74
C ALA A 27 -1.51 19.45 -8.82
N GLY A 28 -2.41 18.50 -9.14
CA GLY A 28 -2.25 17.53 -10.22
C GLY A 28 -1.51 16.25 -9.84
N TYR A 29 -1.42 15.92 -8.56
CA TYR A 29 -0.95 14.60 -8.14
C TYR A 29 -1.92 13.50 -8.60
N ASP A 30 -1.40 12.27 -8.77
CA ASP A 30 -2.15 11.13 -9.29
C ASP A 30 -2.81 10.29 -8.19
N GLY A 31 -2.32 10.35 -6.96
CA GLY A 31 -2.86 9.58 -5.85
C GLY A 31 -2.46 10.09 -4.47
N VAL A 32 -3.17 9.59 -3.45
CA VAL A 32 -2.91 9.85 -2.03
C VAL A 32 -2.86 8.54 -1.25
N TRP A 33 -1.90 8.44 -0.35
CA TRP A 33 -1.64 7.27 0.49
C TRP A 33 -1.59 7.67 1.95
N THR A 34 -1.78 6.69 2.86
CA THR A 34 -1.51 6.88 4.29
C THR A 34 -0.92 5.61 4.91
N TRP A 35 -0.31 5.74 6.10
CA TRP A 35 0.22 4.61 6.84
C TRP A 35 -0.85 3.86 7.62
N ASP A 36 -0.62 2.57 7.83
CA ASP A 36 -1.42 1.71 8.70
C ASP A 36 -0.68 1.46 10.04
N HIS A 37 -0.39 2.53 10.75
CA HIS A 37 0.14 2.49 12.11
C HIS A 37 -0.90 2.99 13.10
N LEU A 38 -0.89 2.44 14.32
CA LEU A 38 -1.87 2.74 15.37
C LEU A 38 -1.33 3.74 16.40
N ARG A 39 -0.01 3.95 16.40
CA ARG A 39 0.67 4.87 17.32
C ARG A 39 1.90 5.49 16.66
N ASP A 40 2.35 6.60 17.21
CA ASP A 40 3.64 7.17 16.84
C ASP A 40 4.78 6.23 17.31
N PRO A 41 5.64 5.74 16.40
CA PRO A 41 6.74 4.84 16.75
C PRO A 41 7.78 5.49 17.69
N ASP A 42 7.88 6.82 17.64
CA ASP A 42 8.84 7.62 18.41
C ASP A 42 8.22 8.26 19.65
N GLU A 43 6.91 8.04 19.89
CA GLU A 43 6.15 8.54 21.05
C GLU A 43 6.18 10.07 21.19
N ARG A 44 6.39 10.80 20.08
CA ARG A 44 6.49 12.27 20.06
C ARG A 44 5.13 12.96 19.91
N ALA A 45 4.15 12.26 19.35
CA ALA A 45 2.84 12.82 19.09
C ALA A 45 1.84 12.42 20.18
N GLU A 46 1.45 13.38 21.05
CA GLU A 46 0.40 13.16 22.07
C GLU A 46 -0.96 12.80 21.46
N ALA A 47 -1.24 13.29 20.27
CA ALA A 47 -2.54 13.11 19.59
C ALA A 47 -2.77 11.72 18.99
N GLY A 48 -1.79 10.82 19.04
CA GLY A 48 -1.91 9.50 18.40
C GLY A 48 -1.88 9.53 16.87
N VAL A 49 -2.45 8.52 16.24
CA VAL A 49 -2.45 8.34 14.77
C VAL A 49 -3.86 8.01 14.30
N PRO A 50 -4.46 8.77 13.37
CA PRO A 50 -5.73 8.42 12.74
C PRO A 50 -5.67 7.06 12.07
N GLU A 51 -6.68 6.20 12.27
CA GLU A 51 -6.75 4.86 11.69
C GLU A 51 -6.85 4.94 10.17
N ALA A 52 -6.02 4.15 9.50
CA ALA A 52 -5.77 4.24 8.07
C ALA A 52 -7.01 4.02 7.21
N TRP A 53 -7.77 2.96 7.47
CA TRP A 53 -8.90 2.58 6.61
C TRP A 53 -10.05 3.57 6.69
N THR A 54 -10.39 3.99 7.91
CA THR A 54 -11.40 5.02 8.16
C THR A 54 -11.01 6.34 7.50
N THR A 55 -9.73 6.73 7.63
CA THR A 55 -9.18 7.93 6.99
C THR A 55 -9.26 7.85 5.47
N LEU A 56 -8.81 6.74 4.87
CA LEU A 56 -8.87 6.57 3.41
C LEU A 56 -10.29 6.60 2.87
N THR A 57 -11.25 6.01 3.58
CA THR A 57 -12.67 6.05 3.18
C THR A 57 -13.18 7.48 3.15
N ALA A 58 -12.85 8.28 4.16
CA ALA A 58 -13.25 9.68 4.21
C ALA A 58 -12.51 10.54 3.15
N LEU A 59 -11.24 10.23 2.83
CA LEU A 59 -10.51 10.88 1.74
C LEU A 59 -11.06 10.50 0.36
N ALA A 60 -11.59 9.29 0.19
CA ALA A 60 -12.25 8.87 -1.04
C ALA A 60 -13.47 9.74 -1.36
N GLU A 61 -14.29 10.06 -0.35
CA GLU A 61 -15.43 10.98 -0.47
C GLU A 61 -14.98 12.44 -0.65
N ALA A 62 -13.84 12.84 -0.09
CA ALA A 62 -13.33 14.20 -0.17
C ALA A 62 -12.66 14.55 -1.50
N THR A 63 -12.30 13.56 -2.33
CA THR A 63 -11.57 13.69 -3.60
C THR A 63 -12.30 13.00 -4.74
N ARG A 64 -11.99 13.34 -5.99
CA ARG A 64 -12.72 12.83 -7.17
C ARG A 64 -11.84 12.02 -8.13
N ARG A 65 -10.55 12.34 -8.24
CA ARG A 65 -9.64 11.79 -9.26
C ARG A 65 -8.48 11.00 -8.68
N LEU A 66 -8.05 11.34 -7.45
CA LEU A 66 -6.90 10.69 -6.83
C LEU A 66 -7.15 9.20 -6.65
N THR A 67 -6.20 8.38 -7.06
CA THR A 67 -6.12 7.02 -6.54
C THR A 67 -5.81 7.06 -5.04
N LEU A 68 -6.28 6.07 -4.28
CA LEU A 68 -6.11 6.04 -2.83
C LEU A 68 -5.54 4.69 -2.41
N GLY A 69 -4.71 4.67 -1.39
CA GLY A 69 -4.22 3.39 -0.86
C GLY A 69 -3.53 3.49 0.49
N PRO A 70 -3.53 2.41 1.25
CA PRO A 70 -2.62 2.28 2.37
C PRO A 70 -1.23 1.93 1.85
N LEU A 71 -0.19 2.54 2.39
CA LEU A 71 1.19 2.16 2.12
C LEU A 71 1.90 1.85 3.44
N VAL A 72 1.76 0.64 3.94
CA VAL A 72 0.92 -0.49 3.50
C VAL A 72 0.12 -1.03 4.66
N LEU A 73 -0.98 -1.75 4.41
CA LEU A 73 -1.68 -2.46 5.48
C LEU A 73 -0.79 -3.55 6.08
N ASN A 74 -0.72 -3.58 7.39
CA ASN A 74 -0.13 -4.68 8.12
C ASN A 74 -1.11 -5.86 8.13
N THR A 75 -0.76 -6.94 7.40
CA THR A 75 -1.60 -8.14 7.31
C THR A 75 -1.74 -8.90 8.63
N GLY A 76 -0.98 -8.53 9.66
CA GLY A 76 -1.13 -9.06 11.02
C GLY A 76 -2.27 -8.43 11.82
N LEU A 77 -2.80 -7.27 11.38
CA LEU A 77 -3.84 -6.55 12.14
C LEU A 77 -5.27 -6.90 11.74
N ARG A 78 -5.47 -7.53 10.58
CA ARG A 78 -6.83 -7.80 10.04
C ARG A 78 -6.95 -9.19 9.45
N HIS A 79 -8.06 -9.86 9.72
CA HIS A 79 -8.39 -11.12 9.03
C HIS A 79 -8.69 -10.84 7.54
N PRO A 80 -8.13 -11.63 6.58
CA PRO A 80 -8.28 -11.35 5.16
C PRO A 80 -9.75 -11.40 4.66
N GLY A 81 -10.61 -12.19 5.28
CA GLY A 81 -12.04 -12.20 4.95
C GLY A 81 -12.73 -10.87 5.28
N LEU A 82 -12.41 -10.25 6.43
CA LEU A 82 -12.87 -8.90 6.75
C LEU A 82 -12.29 -7.88 5.76
N LEU A 83 -10.98 -7.97 5.47
CA LEU A 83 -10.31 -7.08 4.55
C LEU A 83 -10.90 -7.17 3.13
N ALA A 84 -11.35 -8.35 2.69
CA ALA A 84 -11.99 -8.52 1.39
C ALA A 84 -13.25 -7.63 1.25
N ASN A 85 -14.13 -7.64 2.26
CA ASN A 85 -15.32 -6.78 2.27
C ASN A 85 -14.96 -5.29 2.43
N MET A 86 -14.01 -4.97 3.30
CA MET A 86 -13.53 -3.59 3.47
C MET A 86 -13.02 -3.03 2.13
N ALA A 87 -12.18 -3.79 1.41
CA ALA A 87 -11.62 -3.35 0.14
C ALA A 87 -12.67 -3.25 -0.97
N ALA A 88 -13.58 -4.21 -1.05
CA ALA A 88 -14.69 -4.16 -2.00
C ALA A 88 -15.61 -2.95 -1.74
N THR A 89 -15.89 -2.64 -0.47
CA THR A 89 -16.68 -1.47 -0.09
C THR A 89 -15.98 -0.17 -0.45
N LEU A 90 -14.70 -0.02 -0.10
CA LEU A 90 -13.95 1.19 -0.44
C LEU A 90 -13.76 1.34 -1.95
N GLN A 91 -13.64 0.24 -2.69
CA GLN A 91 -13.61 0.28 -4.16
C GLN A 91 -14.90 0.87 -4.75
N GLN A 92 -16.06 0.50 -4.19
CA GLN A 92 -17.35 1.11 -4.57
C GLN A 92 -17.42 2.59 -4.17
N VAL A 93 -17.12 2.92 -2.91
CA VAL A 93 -17.13 4.30 -2.39
C VAL A 93 -16.23 5.21 -3.19
N SER A 94 -15.05 4.73 -3.57
CA SER A 94 -14.09 5.52 -4.35
C SER A 94 -14.37 5.55 -5.86
N GLY A 95 -15.34 4.79 -6.36
CA GLY A 95 -15.57 4.66 -7.81
C GLY A 95 -14.40 4.01 -8.54
N GLY A 96 -13.81 2.96 -7.97
CA GLY A 96 -12.75 2.18 -8.61
C GLY A 96 -11.32 2.73 -8.43
N ARG A 97 -11.09 3.63 -7.47
CA ARG A 97 -9.79 4.32 -7.28
C ARG A 97 -8.86 3.69 -6.24
N LEU A 98 -9.27 2.60 -5.58
CA LEU A 98 -8.45 1.93 -4.56
C LEU A 98 -7.25 1.19 -5.17
N LEU A 99 -6.08 1.40 -4.59
CA LEU A 99 -4.88 0.57 -4.75
C LEU A 99 -4.57 -0.07 -3.39
N LEU A 100 -4.71 -1.39 -3.29
CA LEU A 100 -4.60 -2.07 -2.00
C LEU A 100 -3.15 -2.44 -1.70
N GLY A 101 -2.47 -1.60 -0.93
CA GLY A 101 -1.11 -1.90 -0.45
C GLY A 101 -1.10 -2.90 0.70
N LEU A 102 -0.36 -3.99 0.56
CA LEU A 102 -0.18 -5.04 1.57
C LEU A 102 1.27 -5.15 2.00
N GLY A 103 1.50 -5.31 3.30
CA GLY A 103 2.81 -5.51 3.89
C GLY A 103 2.81 -6.49 5.05
N ALA A 104 4.00 -6.95 5.38
CA ALA A 104 4.21 -7.96 6.42
C ALA A 104 4.20 -7.39 7.87
N GLY A 105 4.03 -6.07 8.02
CA GLY A 105 4.22 -5.40 9.31
C GLY A 105 5.70 -5.33 9.73
N ALA A 106 5.95 -4.77 10.91
CA ALA A 106 7.29 -4.55 11.43
C ALA A 106 7.91 -5.83 12.03
N THR A 107 9.25 -5.90 12.03
CA THR A 107 9.99 -6.91 12.81
C THR A 107 10.06 -6.48 14.28
N ARG A 108 10.27 -7.44 15.20
CA ARG A 108 10.39 -7.14 16.66
C ARG A 108 11.48 -6.12 16.99
N SER A 109 12.50 -5.99 16.17
CA SER A 109 13.59 -5.04 16.36
C SER A 109 13.22 -3.59 15.99
N MET A 110 12.09 -3.38 15.31
CA MET A 110 11.64 -2.05 14.89
C MET A 110 10.67 -1.46 15.92
N SER A 111 10.74 -0.16 16.15
CA SER A 111 9.82 0.57 17.05
C SER A 111 8.35 0.42 16.67
N TYR A 112 8.07 0.24 15.38
CA TYR A 112 6.71 -0.01 14.87
C TYR A 112 6.08 -1.32 15.37
N ALA A 113 6.88 -2.32 15.79
CA ALA A 113 6.34 -3.57 16.35
C ALA A 113 5.63 -3.36 17.69
N ARG A 114 6.01 -2.30 18.44
CA ARG A 114 5.44 -1.97 19.76
C ARG A 114 3.93 -1.74 19.72
N GLU A 115 3.36 -1.36 18.57
CA GLU A 115 1.90 -1.21 18.44
C GLU A 115 1.17 -2.55 18.60
N GLN A 116 1.70 -3.62 18.00
CA GLN A 116 1.13 -4.97 18.16
C GLN A 116 1.37 -5.51 19.58
N GLU A 117 2.56 -5.31 20.12
CA GLU A 117 2.90 -5.72 21.49
C GLU A 117 2.00 -5.03 22.52
N ALA A 118 1.73 -3.73 22.36
CA ALA A 118 0.83 -2.97 23.24
C ALA A 118 -0.62 -3.48 23.20
N LEU A 119 -1.04 -4.09 22.10
CA LEU A 119 -2.36 -4.72 21.94
C LEU A 119 -2.35 -6.22 22.27
N ASN A 120 -1.25 -6.72 22.83
CA ASN A 120 -1.07 -8.16 23.09
C ASN A 120 -1.25 -9.04 21.84
N MET A 121 -0.86 -8.50 20.68
CA MET A 121 -0.87 -9.21 19.39
C MET A 121 0.52 -9.77 19.09
N GLU A 122 0.56 -10.99 18.54
CA GLU A 122 1.82 -11.63 18.21
C GLU A 122 2.56 -10.91 17.07
N VAL A 123 3.84 -10.59 17.29
CA VAL A 123 4.78 -10.22 16.24
C VAL A 123 5.49 -11.49 15.77
N SER A 124 4.95 -12.11 14.75
CA SER A 124 5.43 -13.40 14.22
C SER A 124 6.80 -13.26 13.53
N PRO A 125 7.57 -14.35 13.37
CA PRO A 125 8.83 -14.36 12.61
C PRO A 125 8.64 -13.92 11.15
N ASP A 126 9.71 -13.40 10.52
CA ASP A 126 9.69 -12.85 9.15
C ASP A 126 9.12 -13.81 8.11
N ARG A 127 9.42 -15.10 8.23
CA ARG A 127 8.88 -16.11 7.33
C ARG A 127 7.36 -16.21 7.42
N VAL A 128 6.83 -16.28 8.63
CA VAL A 128 5.38 -16.36 8.89
C VAL A 128 4.66 -15.11 8.40
N ARG A 129 5.24 -13.93 8.66
CA ARG A 129 4.68 -12.66 8.21
C ARG A 129 4.65 -12.54 6.67
N ALA A 130 5.69 -13.00 5.98
CA ALA A 130 5.73 -13.03 4.52
C ALA A 130 4.70 -14.02 3.93
N GLU A 131 4.57 -15.21 4.51
CA GLU A 131 3.55 -16.20 4.14
C GLU A 131 2.13 -15.63 4.33
N ARG A 132 1.90 -14.89 5.42
CA ARG A 132 0.62 -14.22 5.70
C ARG A 132 0.26 -13.21 4.62
N VAL A 133 1.21 -12.44 4.08
CA VAL A 133 0.96 -11.54 2.94
C VAL A 133 0.53 -12.31 1.70
N ALA A 134 1.24 -13.40 1.36
CA ALA A 134 0.91 -14.23 0.21
C ALA A 134 -0.49 -14.84 0.33
N GLU A 135 -0.82 -15.43 1.48
CA GLU A 135 -2.13 -16.02 1.72
C GLU A 135 -3.24 -14.97 1.80
N THR A 136 -2.96 -13.78 2.36
CA THR A 136 -3.92 -12.66 2.33
C THR A 136 -4.30 -12.32 0.89
N ALA A 137 -3.33 -12.15 -0.01
CA ALA A 137 -3.62 -11.85 -1.42
C ALA A 137 -4.41 -12.97 -2.11
N GLN A 138 -4.10 -14.23 -1.81
CA GLN A 138 -4.84 -15.38 -2.35
C GLN A 138 -6.29 -15.41 -1.86
N VAL A 139 -6.52 -15.19 -0.55
CA VAL A 139 -7.86 -15.15 0.05
C VAL A 139 -8.69 -14.02 -0.55
N LEU A 140 -8.11 -12.81 -0.68
CA LEU A 140 -8.79 -11.68 -1.28
C LEU A 140 -9.24 -12.00 -2.71
N ARG A 141 -8.36 -12.52 -3.56
CA ARG A 141 -8.70 -12.87 -4.95
C ARG A 141 -9.80 -13.93 -5.01
N ARG A 142 -9.70 -14.97 -4.18
CA ARG A 142 -10.70 -16.03 -4.11
C ARG A 142 -12.09 -15.48 -3.77
N LEU A 143 -12.19 -14.64 -2.74
CA LEU A 143 -13.45 -14.04 -2.32
C LEU A 143 -14.01 -13.08 -3.38
N TRP A 144 -13.16 -12.29 -4.03
CA TRP A 144 -13.57 -11.34 -5.07
C TRP A 144 -13.99 -12.01 -6.38
N THR A 145 -13.44 -13.17 -6.72
CA THR A 145 -13.87 -13.95 -7.88
C THR A 145 -15.11 -14.80 -7.59
N GLY A 146 -15.49 -14.95 -6.32
CA GLY A 146 -16.62 -15.77 -5.89
C GLY A 146 -16.31 -17.27 -5.91
N ASP A 147 -15.05 -17.63 -5.74
CA ASP A 147 -14.66 -19.03 -5.54
C ASP A 147 -15.08 -19.47 -4.13
N GLU A 148 -16.12 -20.30 -4.04
CA GLU A 148 -16.71 -20.80 -2.80
C GLU A 148 -16.04 -22.08 -2.29
N SER A 149 -15.01 -22.56 -2.97
CA SER A 149 -14.26 -23.72 -2.49
C SER A 149 -13.48 -23.39 -1.20
N SER A 150 -13.32 -24.36 -0.32
CA SER A 150 -12.55 -24.19 0.91
C SER A 150 -11.09 -23.84 0.58
N PHE A 151 -10.49 -22.97 1.40
CA PHE A 151 -9.07 -22.62 1.35
C PHE A 151 -8.39 -23.13 2.60
N VAL A 152 -7.27 -23.86 2.45
CA VAL A 152 -6.46 -24.36 3.55
C VAL A 152 -5.02 -23.91 3.31
N GLY A 153 -4.65 -22.82 3.96
CA GLY A 153 -3.29 -22.31 4.00
C GLY A 153 -2.59 -22.66 5.31
N THR A 154 -1.40 -22.13 5.50
CA THR A 154 -0.64 -22.23 6.75
C THR A 154 -1.05 -21.17 7.77
N GLN A 155 -1.55 -20.03 7.31
CA GLN A 155 -1.94 -18.89 8.12
C GLN A 155 -3.45 -18.73 8.22
N PHE A 156 -4.18 -19.08 7.16
CA PHE A 156 -5.63 -18.89 7.09
C PHE A 156 -6.35 -20.14 6.58
N ARG A 157 -7.58 -20.29 7.05
CA ARG A 157 -8.48 -21.32 6.59
C ARG A 157 -9.86 -20.71 6.31
N LEU A 158 -10.45 -21.03 5.17
CA LEU A 158 -11.85 -20.71 4.86
C LEU A 158 -12.61 -22.00 4.61
N ASP A 159 -13.82 -22.10 5.14
CA ASP A 159 -14.71 -23.22 4.89
C ASP A 159 -15.88 -22.76 4.02
N ARG A 160 -15.86 -23.13 2.74
CA ARG A 160 -16.90 -22.83 1.75
C ARG A 160 -17.43 -21.38 1.85
N PRO A 161 -16.56 -20.37 1.66
CA PRO A 161 -16.93 -18.98 1.82
C PRO A 161 -17.89 -18.56 0.71
N SER A 162 -19.06 -18.08 1.06
CA SER A 162 -20.07 -17.60 0.11
C SER A 162 -20.64 -16.25 0.56
N GLY A 163 -21.25 -15.50 -0.36
CA GLY A 163 -21.95 -14.25 -0.04
C GLY A 163 -21.04 -13.04 0.25
N PHE A 164 -19.74 -13.13 -0.02
CA PHE A 164 -18.82 -11.99 0.09
C PHE A 164 -19.06 -10.97 -1.02
N LEU A 165 -18.85 -9.68 -0.69
CA LEU A 165 -18.95 -8.59 -1.67
C LEU A 165 -17.86 -8.72 -2.72
N ARG A 166 -18.26 -8.66 -3.99
CA ARG A 166 -17.35 -8.73 -5.16
C ARG A 166 -17.16 -7.35 -5.76
N PRO A 167 -15.95 -6.80 -5.76
CA PRO A 167 -15.69 -5.51 -6.40
C PRO A 167 -15.56 -5.69 -7.92
N ASP A 168 -16.08 -4.71 -8.68
CA ASP A 168 -15.94 -4.66 -10.13
C ASP A 168 -15.53 -3.24 -10.57
N PRO A 169 -14.29 -3.07 -11.09
CA PRO A 169 -13.19 -4.04 -11.10
C PRO A 169 -12.60 -4.27 -9.70
N PRO A 170 -11.95 -5.42 -9.46
CA PRO A 170 -11.26 -5.64 -8.20
C PRO A 170 -10.06 -4.67 -8.05
N PRO A 171 -9.80 -4.15 -6.83
CA PRO A 171 -8.68 -3.26 -6.62
C PRO A 171 -7.34 -3.98 -6.86
N PRO A 172 -6.37 -3.33 -7.53
CA PRO A 172 -5.03 -3.88 -7.67
C PRO A 172 -4.36 -4.07 -6.31
N ILE A 173 -3.72 -5.21 -6.10
CA ILE A 173 -2.97 -5.56 -4.88
C ILE A 173 -1.49 -5.20 -5.09
N ILE A 174 -0.99 -4.25 -4.31
CA ILE A 174 0.40 -3.81 -4.32
C ILE A 174 1.11 -4.39 -3.09
N VAL A 175 2.07 -5.28 -3.29
CA VAL A 175 2.82 -5.86 -2.17
C VAL A 175 4.13 -5.10 -1.97
N ALA A 176 4.37 -4.64 -0.74
CA ALA A 176 5.60 -3.93 -0.41
C ALA A 176 6.62 -4.83 0.30
N GLY A 177 7.90 -4.53 0.06
CA GLY A 177 8.99 -5.22 0.73
C GLY A 177 10.38 -4.71 0.31
N PHE A 178 11.39 -5.17 1.05
CA PHE A 178 12.78 -4.73 0.90
C PHE A 178 13.74 -5.88 0.49
N GLY A 179 13.21 -7.04 0.16
CA GLY A 179 14.03 -8.19 -0.19
C GLY A 179 13.40 -9.08 -1.27
N PRO A 180 14.19 -10.00 -1.84
CA PRO A 180 13.78 -10.81 -2.99
C PRO A 180 12.57 -11.71 -2.69
N ARG A 181 12.41 -12.18 -1.44
CA ARG A 181 11.24 -12.97 -1.05
C ARG A 181 9.94 -12.19 -1.24
N MET A 182 9.88 -10.93 -0.75
CA MET A 182 8.69 -10.09 -0.89
C MET A 182 8.48 -9.66 -2.34
N ALA A 183 9.55 -9.41 -3.09
CA ALA A 183 9.47 -9.14 -4.53
C ALA A 183 8.87 -10.34 -5.30
N GLY A 184 9.30 -11.58 -4.97
CA GLY A 184 8.71 -12.80 -5.53
C GLY A 184 7.22 -12.97 -5.15
N ILE A 185 6.84 -12.72 -3.89
CA ILE A 185 5.44 -12.75 -3.45
C ILE A 185 4.60 -11.71 -4.19
N ALA A 186 5.13 -10.49 -4.37
CA ALA A 186 4.48 -9.45 -5.16
C ALA A 186 4.20 -9.91 -6.60
N GLY A 187 5.16 -10.52 -7.24
CA GLY A 187 5.02 -11.08 -8.58
C GLY A 187 3.98 -12.20 -8.64
N LEU A 188 4.06 -13.17 -7.75
CA LEU A 188 3.18 -14.35 -7.77
C LEU A 188 1.73 -14.03 -7.37
N HIS A 189 1.52 -13.14 -6.41
CA HIS A 189 0.21 -12.93 -5.78
C HIS A 189 -0.33 -11.50 -5.89
N GLY A 190 0.52 -10.48 -6.15
CA GLY A 190 0.14 -9.08 -6.31
C GLY A 190 -0.04 -8.65 -7.77
N ASP A 191 -0.47 -7.42 -7.98
CA ASP A 191 -0.52 -6.71 -9.27
C ASP A 191 0.55 -5.63 -9.35
N GLY A 192 1.36 -5.51 -8.30
CA GLY A 192 2.48 -4.60 -8.26
C GLY A 192 3.38 -4.83 -7.05
N PHE A 193 4.58 -4.27 -7.15
CA PHE A 193 5.62 -4.28 -6.13
C PHE A 193 5.94 -2.85 -5.68
N ASN A 194 6.13 -2.66 -4.38
CA ASN A 194 6.56 -1.38 -3.81
C ASN A 194 7.81 -1.54 -2.94
N THR A 195 8.76 -0.59 -3.06
CA THR A 195 9.96 -0.51 -2.22
C THR A 195 10.49 0.93 -2.15
N GLN A 196 11.62 1.16 -1.48
CA GLN A 196 12.24 2.48 -1.39
C GLN A 196 12.86 2.92 -2.74
N ALA A 197 12.69 4.20 -3.12
CA ALA A 197 13.27 4.76 -4.34
C ALA A 197 14.79 4.68 -4.37
N MET A 198 15.44 4.80 -3.20
CA MET A 198 16.89 4.72 -3.05
C MET A 198 17.40 3.33 -2.63
N HIS A 199 16.55 2.28 -2.74
CA HIS A 199 16.98 0.92 -2.41
C HIS A 199 18.19 0.53 -3.31
N PRO A 200 19.33 0.03 -2.74
CA PRO A 200 20.53 -0.28 -3.50
C PRO A 200 20.26 -1.31 -4.62
N ASN A 201 19.41 -2.30 -4.34
CA ASN A 201 19.05 -3.38 -5.26
C ASN A 201 17.70 -3.17 -5.96
N LEU A 202 17.24 -1.90 -6.15
CA LEU A 202 15.93 -1.60 -6.74
C LEU A 202 15.72 -2.31 -8.09
N ALA A 203 16.69 -2.25 -8.99
CA ALA A 203 16.58 -2.87 -10.32
C ALA A 203 16.42 -4.39 -10.23
N GLU A 204 17.18 -5.03 -9.36
CA GLU A 204 17.12 -6.47 -9.14
C GLU A 204 15.78 -6.90 -8.51
N LEU A 205 15.30 -6.18 -7.50
CA LEU A 205 14.00 -6.48 -6.89
C LEU A 205 12.85 -6.31 -7.88
N ALA A 206 12.89 -5.26 -8.71
CA ALA A 206 11.90 -5.04 -9.76
C ALA A 206 11.95 -6.16 -10.82
N ARG A 207 13.13 -6.64 -11.19
CA ARG A 207 13.31 -7.78 -12.10
C ARG A 207 12.71 -9.05 -11.52
N VAL A 208 13.07 -9.42 -10.27
CA VAL A 208 12.54 -10.59 -9.57
C VAL A 208 11.01 -10.57 -9.52
N ALA A 209 10.42 -9.41 -9.18
CA ALA A 209 8.97 -9.27 -9.11
C ALA A 209 8.30 -9.46 -10.48
N ARG A 210 8.85 -8.85 -11.55
CA ARG A 210 8.30 -9.01 -12.91
C ARG A 210 8.44 -10.43 -13.45
N GLU A 211 9.56 -11.08 -13.23
CA GLU A 211 9.79 -12.48 -13.63
C GLU A 211 8.82 -13.43 -12.92
N ALA A 212 8.65 -13.26 -11.60
CA ALA A 212 7.67 -14.03 -10.84
C ALA A 212 6.23 -13.79 -11.33
N HIS A 213 5.89 -12.56 -11.73
CA HIS A 213 4.58 -12.24 -12.31
C HIS A 213 4.40 -12.92 -13.66
N ALA A 214 5.36 -12.84 -14.55
CA ALA A 214 5.31 -13.51 -15.86
C ALA A 214 5.19 -15.04 -15.71
N ALA A 215 5.95 -15.63 -14.77
CA ALA A 215 5.88 -17.06 -14.46
C ALA A 215 4.52 -17.51 -13.90
N SER A 216 3.73 -16.59 -13.33
CA SER A 216 2.36 -16.89 -12.84
C SER A 216 1.30 -16.98 -13.96
N GLY A 217 1.66 -16.76 -15.21
CA GLY A 217 0.76 -16.78 -16.36
C GLY A 217 -0.15 -15.57 -16.50
N ARG A 218 0.06 -14.52 -15.68
CA ARG A 218 -0.69 -13.26 -15.75
C ARG A 218 -0.04 -12.29 -16.74
N GLU A 219 -0.86 -11.38 -17.28
CA GLU A 219 -0.42 -10.42 -18.29
C GLU A 219 0.68 -9.47 -17.76
N PRO A 220 1.91 -9.49 -18.32
CA PRO A 220 3.03 -8.71 -17.83
C PRO A 220 2.77 -7.19 -17.81
N ALA A 221 2.01 -6.66 -18.78
CA ALA A 221 1.69 -5.25 -18.91
C ALA A 221 0.81 -4.70 -17.74
N ARG A 222 0.20 -5.58 -16.96
CA ARG A 222 -0.62 -5.21 -15.80
C ARG A 222 0.15 -5.14 -14.50
N PHE A 223 1.44 -5.54 -14.48
CA PHE A 223 2.24 -5.49 -13.27
C PHE A 223 2.97 -4.15 -13.13
N SER A 224 2.72 -3.44 -12.04
CA SER A 224 3.33 -2.14 -11.77
C SER A 224 4.44 -2.20 -10.73
N VAL A 225 5.46 -1.35 -10.91
CA VAL A 225 6.50 -1.10 -9.90
C VAL A 225 6.34 0.32 -9.37
N SER A 226 6.14 0.43 -8.07
CA SER A 226 6.07 1.72 -7.37
C SER A 226 7.21 1.84 -6.37
N VAL A 227 7.59 3.08 -6.08
CA VAL A 227 8.61 3.36 -5.07
C VAL A 227 8.18 4.54 -4.19
N PHE A 228 8.73 4.63 -2.98
CA PHE A 228 8.50 5.76 -2.11
C PHE A 228 9.80 6.48 -1.71
N ALA A 229 9.70 7.80 -1.45
CA ALA A 229 10.79 8.66 -0.99
C ALA A 229 10.22 9.85 -0.20
N GLY A 230 11.04 10.52 0.60
CA GLY A 230 10.67 11.80 1.20
C GLY A 230 10.42 12.87 0.14
N LEU A 231 9.40 13.71 0.35
CA LEU A 231 9.08 14.82 -0.54
C LEU A 231 10.27 15.78 -0.65
N SER A 232 10.71 16.03 -1.88
CA SER A 232 11.76 17.01 -2.18
C SER A 232 11.76 17.39 -3.67
N GLU A 233 12.32 18.54 -4.01
CA GLU A 233 12.38 19.07 -5.38
C GLU A 233 13.05 18.10 -6.37
N ARG A 234 14.08 17.35 -5.94
CA ARG A 234 14.78 16.38 -6.82
C ARG A 234 13.86 15.30 -7.38
N TRP A 235 12.77 14.99 -6.67
CA TRP A 235 11.76 14.03 -7.12
C TRP A 235 10.66 14.66 -7.97
N LEU A 236 10.41 15.96 -7.78
CA LEU A 236 9.34 16.68 -8.47
C LEU A 236 9.78 17.18 -9.85
N ARG A 237 11.04 17.58 -10.01
CA ARG A 237 11.58 18.05 -11.29
C ARG A 237 11.85 16.90 -12.25
N ALA A 238 11.33 17.00 -13.47
CA ALA A 238 11.67 16.08 -14.55
C ALA A 238 13.15 16.19 -14.93
N GLY A 239 13.75 15.08 -15.39
CA GLY A 239 15.12 15.05 -15.88
C GLY A 239 16.22 15.04 -14.81
N THR A 240 15.88 15.00 -13.52
CA THR A 240 16.87 14.81 -12.46
C THR A 240 17.50 13.42 -12.53
N PRO A 241 18.77 13.24 -12.09
CA PRO A 241 19.42 11.93 -12.08
C PRO A 241 18.63 10.85 -11.34
N GLU A 242 17.97 11.23 -10.24
CA GLU A 242 17.12 10.35 -9.45
C GLU A 242 15.92 9.85 -10.26
N ARG A 243 15.21 10.75 -10.93
CA ARG A 243 14.07 10.36 -11.77
C ARG A 243 14.50 9.54 -12.97
N ALA A 244 15.57 9.92 -13.63
CA ALA A 244 16.15 9.17 -14.75
C ALA A 244 16.54 7.73 -14.33
N ARG A 245 17.03 7.54 -13.08
CA ARG A 245 17.29 6.21 -12.52
C ARG A 245 16.00 5.39 -12.39
N LEU A 246 14.94 5.98 -11.87
CA LEU A 246 13.64 5.29 -11.73
C LEU A 246 13.03 4.92 -13.08
N GLU A 247 13.12 5.81 -14.05
CA GLU A 247 12.65 5.58 -15.42
C GLU A 247 13.40 4.42 -16.11
N ARG A 248 14.75 4.35 -15.95
CA ARG A 248 15.54 3.20 -16.46
C ARG A 248 15.13 1.86 -15.84
N VAL A 249 14.71 1.84 -14.59
CA VAL A 249 14.19 0.63 -13.92
C VAL A 249 12.77 0.31 -14.38
N GLY A 250 12.09 1.24 -15.02
CA GLY A 250 10.69 1.10 -15.42
C GLY A 250 9.75 1.24 -14.21
N VAL A 251 10.02 2.21 -13.34
CA VAL A 251 9.12 2.56 -12.23
C VAL A 251 7.91 3.30 -12.77
N ASP A 252 6.71 2.82 -12.43
CA ASP A 252 5.44 3.35 -12.92
C ASP A 252 4.90 4.47 -12.02
N ARG A 253 5.24 4.43 -10.72
CA ARG A 253 4.69 5.32 -9.70
C ARG A 253 5.72 5.69 -8.64
N LEU A 254 5.81 6.97 -8.33
CA LEU A 254 6.62 7.52 -7.25
C LEU A 254 5.69 8.12 -6.18
N ILE A 255 5.83 7.65 -4.94
CA ILE A 255 5.01 8.06 -3.79
C ILE A 255 5.89 8.90 -2.87
N LEU A 256 5.55 10.18 -2.69
CA LEU A 256 6.33 11.14 -1.92
C LEU A 256 5.73 11.34 -0.54
N LEU A 257 6.53 11.07 0.50
CA LEU A 257 6.12 11.15 1.89
C LEU A 257 6.18 12.59 2.37
N THR A 258 5.08 13.06 2.96
CA THR A 258 5.00 14.37 3.61
C THR A 258 4.34 14.24 4.98
N SER A 259 4.81 15.06 5.93
CA SER A 259 4.31 15.11 7.31
C SER A 259 3.51 16.39 7.55
N PRO A 260 2.66 16.44 8.59
CA PRO A 260 2.04 17.70 9.00
C PRO A 260 3.09 18.81 9.21
N PRO A 261 2.79 20.05 8.79
CA PRO A 261 1.52 20.59 8.29
C PRO A 261 1.23 20.34 6.81
N TYR A 262 1.81 19.34 6.17
CA TYR A 262 1.62 18.95 4.76
C TYR A 262 1.88 20.09 3.75
N ASP A 263 3.01 20.78 3.93
CA ASP A 263 3.43 21.78 2.97
C ASP A 263 3.81 21.10 1.63
N LEU A 264 3.04 21.37 0.59
CA LEU A 264 3.30 20.85 -0.76
C LEU A 264 4.27 21.75 -1.55
N GLY A 265 4.85 22.80 -0.91
CA GLY A 265 5.85 23.68 -1.51
C GLY A 265 5.35 24.50 -2.70
N GLY A 266 4.02 24.68 -2.86
CA GLY A 266 3.42 25.38 -3.99
C GLY A 266 3.66 24.70 -5.35
N VAL A 267 4.17 23.47 -5.37
CA VAL A 267 4.46 22.72 -6.61
C VAL A 267 3.15 22.32 -7.29
N ARG A 268 3.01 22.72 -8.55
CA ARG A 268 2.00 22.20 -9.47
C ARG A 268 2.68 21.22 -10.42
N LEU A 269 2.11 20.03 -10.57
CA LEU A 269 2.60 18.98 -11.48
C LEU A 269 1.96 19.08 -12.87
N ARG A 270 0.85 19.81 -12.98
CA ARG A 270 0.10 20.08 -14.23
C ARG A 270 -0.41 21.52 -14.27
#